data_3064fc5a73f12d3a94e305222a996958
#
_entry.id   3064fc5a73f12d3a94e305222a996958
#
_cell.length_a   1.000
_cell.length_b   1.000
_cell.length_c   1.000
_cell.angle_alpha   90.00
_cell.angle_beta   90.00
_cell.angle_gamma   90.00
#
_symmetry.space_group_name_H-M   'P 1'
#
loop_
_entity.id
_entity.type
_entity.pdbx_description
1 polymer ?
#
loop_
_entity_poly.entity_id
_entity_poly.type
_entity_poly.pdbx_seq_one_letter_code
_entity_poly.pdbx_strand_id
1 'polypeptide(L)'
;MIESTSPVGTTERMARLIFSERPELEGKIYIAYCPERVLPGNVIHELVHNDRVIGGMDEASTRKAMEFYGQFVKGTLHPTNSKTAEMCKLTENSSRDVQIAFANELSFICDKAGINVWELIDLANRHPRVNILQPGCGVGGHCIAVDPYFITAEFPMESRMISTARETNNYKAFWCAEKVRNAMLRFELKHGRKPAVAMMGLAFKPDIDDLRESPAKGITTKVLQSCNNADIMVVEPNVSEHKLFKLTPYKEAYEKADIVVFLVNHREFAGLNYRDDVEVLDFCGTFKK
;
A
#
# COMPACT_ATOMS: atom_id res chain seq x y z
N MET A 1 -3.63 25.85 11.00
CA MET A 1 -3.57 24.40 11.29
C MET A 1 -2.80 23.69 10.20
N ILE A 2 -2.10 22.62 10.53
CA ILE A 2 -1.42 21.70 9.59
C ILE A 2 -2.19 20.39 9.63
N GLU A 3 -2.53 19.85 8.45
CA GLU A 3 -3.29 18.59 8.31
C GLU A 3 -2.52 17.55 7.47
N SER A 4 -1.62 18.01 6.60
CA SER A 4 -0.79 17.11 5.77
C SER A 4 0.11 16.24 6.62
N THR A 5 0.30 14.98 6.21
CA THR A 5 1.26 14.07 6.85
C THR A 5 2.65 14.70 6.89
N SER A 6 3.25 14.73 8.06
CA SER A 6 4.50 15.44 8.33
C SER A 6 5.39 14.68 9.31
N PRO A 7 6.72 14.82 9.23
CA PRO A 7 7.64 14.33 10.26
C PRO A 7 7.33 14.93 11.64
N VAL A 8 7.67 14.22 12.70
CA VAL A 8 7.51 14.69 14.08
C VAL A 8 8.29 15.99 14.31
N GLY A 9 7.66 16.96 14.99
CA GLY A 9 8.24 18.29 15.25
C GLY A 9 8.09 19.30 14.10
N THR A 10 7.37 18.93 13.02
CA THR A 10 7.11 19.86 11.90
C THR A 10 6.32 21.08 12.35
N THR A 11 5.29 20.92 13.18
CA THR A 11 4.46 22.02 13.70
C THR A 11 5.31 23.00 14.50
N GLU A 12 6.22 22.51 15.34
CA GLU A 12 7.15 23.35 16.10
C GLU A 12 8.14 24.09 15.19
N ARG A 13 8.66 23.41 14.16
CA ARG A 13 9.56 24.06 13.19
C ARG A 13 8.86 25.17 12.43
N MET A 14 7.61 24.94 12.00
CA MET A 14 6.81 25.96 11.33
C MET A 14 6.47 27.13 12.25
N ALA A 15 6.15 26.86 13.51
CA ALA A 15 5.95 27.92 14.51
C ALA A 15 7.20 28.79 14.68
N ARG A 16 8.37 28.16 14.85
CA ARG A 16 9.66 28.91 14.96
C ARG A 16 9.92 29.74 13.71
N LEU A 17 9.70 29.23 12.51
CA LEU A 17 9.87 29.96 11.26
C LEU A 17 8.92 31.17 11.20
N ILE A 18 7.63 30.97 11.52
CA ILE A 18 6.65 32.06 11.53
C ILE A 18 7.09 33.19 12.50
N PHE A 19 7.52 32.82 13.71
CA PHE A 19 7.91 33.83 14.72
C PHE A 19 9.25 34.49 14.43
N SER A 20 10.17 33.82 13.69
CA SER A 20 11.40 34.46 13.22
C SER A 20 11.12 35.50 12.13
N GLU A 21 10.17 35.26 11.24
CA GLU A 21 9.80 36.21 10.18
C GLU A 21 8.79 37.28 10.64
N ARG A 22 7.95 36.94 11.60
CA ARG A 22 6.88 37.78 12.12
C ARG A 22 6.80 37.71 13.65
N PRO A 23 7.80 38.31 14.37
CA PRO A 23 7.88 38.24 15.84
C PRO A 23 6.64 38.81 16.54
N GLU A 24 5.96 39.77 15.91
CA GLU A 24 4.75 40.40 16.46
C GLU A 24 3.54 39.44 16.56
N LEU A 25 3.61 38.23 15.96
CA LEU A 25 2.57 37.20 16.03
C LEU A 25 2.75 36.27 17.22
N GLU A 26 3.90 36.25 17.87
CA GLU A 26 4.16 35.42 19.03
C GLU A 26 3.16 35.74 20.16
N GLY A 27 2.51 34.68 20.68
CA GLY A 27 1.43 34.82 21.67
C GLY A 27 0.10 35.36 21.14
N LYS A 28 0.00 35.67 19.82
CA LYS A 28 -1.24 36.20 19.20
C LYS A 28 -1.92 35.22 18.26
N ILE A 29 -1.25 34.16 17.85
CA ILE A 29 -1.80 33.12 16.97
C ILE A 29 -1.78 31.77 17.62
N TYR A 30 -2.71 30.90 17.20
CA TYR A 30 -2.80 29.52 17.63
C TYR A 30 -2.31 28.60 16.51
N ILE A 31 -1.42 27.66 16.86
CA ILE A 31 -0.83 26.73 15.90
C ILE A 31 -1.10 25.30 16.36
N ALA A 32 -1.71 24.49 15.49
CA ALA A 32 -2.05 23.12 15.81
C ALA A 32 -1.88 22.20 14.59
N TYR A 33 -1.70 20.92 14.87
CA TYR A 33 -1.72 19.81 13.92
C TYR A 33 -2.96 18.95 14.12
N CYS A 34 -3.63 18.59 13.03
CA CYS A 34 -4.75 17.67 13.04
C CYS A 34 -4.64 16.77 11.79
N PRO A 35 -4.13 15.52 11.91
CA PRO A 35 -3.90 14.69 10.76
C PRO A 35 -5.17 14.35 10.00
N GLU A 36 -5.10 14.41 8.68
CA GLU A 36 -6.18 13.92 7.81
C GLU A 36 -6.16 12.39 7.75
N ARG A 37 -7.33 11.75 7.94
CA ARG A 37 -7.49 10.30 8.10
C ARG A 37 -8.64 9.73 7.27
N VAL A 38 -9.15 10.49 6.28
CA VAL A 38 -10.27 10.05 5.43
C VAL A 38 -9.82 9.13 4.30
N LEU A 39 -10.71 8.25 3.86
CA LEU A 39 -10.52 7.39 2.70
C LEU A 39 -11.11 8.06 1.44
N PRO A 40 -10.40 7.99 0.31
CA PRO A 40 -10.96 8.39 -0.98
C PRO A 40 -12.28 7.65 -1.28
N GLY A 41 -13.27 8.38 -1.79
CA GLY A 41 -14.60 7.86 -2.11
C GLY A 41 -15.66 8.11 -1.02
N ASN A 42 -15.26 8.35 0.25
CA ASN A 42 -16.19 8.64 1.36
C ASN A 42 -15.80 9.88 2.18
N VAL A 43 -15.08 10.80 1.56
CA VAL A 43 -14.38 11.92 2.21
C VAL A 43 -15.30 12.75 3.11
N ILE A 44 -16.43 13.22 2.60
CA ILE A 44 -17.33 14.12 3.35
C ILE A 44 -17.94 13.42 4.57
N HIS A 45 -18.35 12.18 4.42
CA HIS A 45 -18.92 11.42 5.54
C HIS A 45 -17.86 11.20 6.64
N GLU A 46 -16.67 10.75 6.25
CA GLU A 46 -15.58 10.49 7.20
C GLU A 46 -15.04 11.77 7.84
N LEU A 47 -14.97 12.88 7.08
CA LEU A 47 -14.59 14.18 7.61
C LEU A 47 -15.47 14.61 8.78
N VAL A 48 -16.76 14.30 8.69
CA VAL A 48 -17.76 14.68 9.69
C VAL A 48 -17.86 13.67 10.84
N HIS A 49 -17.74 12.37 10.58
CA HIS A 49 -18.09 11.35 11.54
C HIS A 49 -16.90 10.64 12.20
N ASN A 50 -15.70 10.70 11.60
CA ASN A 50 -14.52 10.08 12.23
C ASN A 50 -14.03 10.89 13.43
N ASP A 51 -13.51 10.19 14.42
CA ASP A 51 -12.77 10.79 15.52
C ASP A 51 -11.51 11.51 15.00
N ARG A 52 -11.15 12.63 15.65
CA ARG A 52 -9.97 13.43 15.30
C ARG A 52 -9.00 13.56 16.45
N VAL A 53 -7.71 13.43 16.14
CA VAL A 53 -6.62 13.74 17.05
C VAL A 53 -6.18 15.18 16.79
N ILE A 54 -6.17 16.03 17.81
CA ILE A 54 -5.88 17.47 17.68
C ILE A 54 -4.76 17.83 18.64
N GLY A 55 -3.61 18.20 18.11
CA GLY A 55 -2.43 18.55 18.88
C GLY A 55 -1.98 19.99 18.64
N GLY A 56 -2.11 20.87 19.63
CA GLY A 56 -1.60 22.24 19.58
C GLY A 56 -0.15 22.35 20.03
N MET A 57 0.47 23.49 19.72
CA MET A 57 1.77 23.90 20.28
C MET A 57 1.68 24.09 21.80
N ASP A 58 0.51 24.51 22.25
CA ASP A 58 0.11 24.69 23.64
C ASP A 58 -1.35 24.32 23.84
N GLU A 59 -1.80 24.35 25.08
CA GLU A 59 -3.19 24.01 25.45
C GLU A 59 -4.22 24.97 24.82
N ALA A 60 -3.89 26.24 24.71
CA ALA A 60 -4.76 27.25 24.10
C ALA A 60 -4.94 26.99 22.61
N SER A 61 -3.86 26.63 21.91
CA SER A 61 -3.88 26.23 20.50
C SER A 61 -4.71 24.97 20.28
N THR A 62 -4.58 23.97 21.17
CA THR A 62 -5.39 22.75 21.13
C THR A 62 -6.88 23.07 21.29
N ARG A 63 -7.25 23.88 22.30
CA ARG A 63 -8.65 24.30 22.51
C ARG A 63 -9.22 25.04 21.30
N LYS A 64 -8.47 25.99 20.73
CA LYS A 64 -8.92 26.75 19.56
C LYS A 64 -9.12 25.86 18.33
N ALA A 65 -8.25 24.90 18.10
CA ALA A 65 -8.43 23.92 17.04
C ALA A 65 -9.65 23.03 17.28
N MET A 66 -9.88 22.57 18.52
CA MET A 66 -11.08 21.81 18.88
C MET A 66 -12.37 22.63 18.70
N GLU A 67 -12.38 23.90 19.08
CA GLU A 67 -13.53 24.81 18.83
C GLU A 67 -13.86 24.90 17.32
N PHE A 68 -12.83 24.93 16.47
CA PHE A 68 -13.02 24.98 15.01
C PHE A 68 -13.62 23.67 14.48
N TYR A 69 -13.01 22.53 14.80
CA TYR A 69 -13.50 21.22 14.31
C TYR A 69 -14.84 20.87 14.90
N GLY A 70 -15.13 21.26 16.16
CA GLY A 70 -16.41 21.01 16.82
C GLY A 70 -17.62 21.67 16.12
N GLN A 71 -17.40 22.58 15.17
CA GLN A 71 -18.48 23.18 14.40
C GLN A 71 -19.09 22.19 13.37
N PHE A 72 -18.33 21.20 12.90
CA PHE A 72 -18.81 20.29 11.85
C PHE A 72 -18.49 18.81 12.10
N VAL A 73 -17.50 18.48 12.97
CA VAL A 73 -17.17 17.10 13.32
C VAL A 73 -18.14 16.57 14.39
N LYS A 74 -18.75 15.44 14.12
CA LYS A 74 -19.66 14.72 15.04
C LYS A 74 -18.92 13.58 15.79
N GLY A 75 -17.76 13.15 15.30
CA GLY A 75 -16.88 12.22 16.00
C GLY A 75 -16.23 12.86 17.22
N THR A 76 -15.54 12.05 18.02
CA THR A 76 -14.85 12.52 19.22
C THR A 76 -13.58 13.30 18.85
N LEU A 77 -13.37 14.45 19.50
CA LEU A 77 -12.15 15.23 19.37
C LEU A 77 -11.20 14.86 20.52
N HIS A 78 -10.06 14.25 20.20
CA HIS A 78 -9.05 13.79 21.15
C HIS A 78 -7.92 14.84 21.28
N PRO A 79 -7.85 15.60 22.39
CA PRO A 79 -6.80 16.57 22.58
C PRO A 79 -5.46 15.92 22.92
N THR A 80 -4.37 16.48 22.37
CA THR A 80 -2.99 16.10 22.66
C THR A 80 -2.03 17.24 22.32
N ASN A 81 -0.73 16.99 22.28
CA ASN A 81 0.28 17.94 21.77
C ASN A 81 0.60 17.66 20.29
N SER A 82 1.24 18.64 19.63
CA SER A 82 1.54 18.57 18.20
C SER A 82 2.39 17.34 17.80
N LYS A 83 3.43 17.01 18.57
CA LYS A 83 4.31 15.86 18.28
C LYS A 83 3.57 14.53 18.36
N THR A 84 2.72 14.37 19.38
CA THR A 84 1.91 13.16 19.52
C THR A 84 0.91 13.02 18.37
N ALA A 85 0.27 14.12 17.97
CA ALA A 85 -0.67 14.10 16.84
C ALA A 85 0.02 13.78 15.50
N GLU A 86 1.22 14.33 15.27
CA GLU A 86 2.05 14.00 14.10
C GLU A 86 2.45 12.53 14.09
N MET A 87 2.95 12.00 15.23
CA MET A 87 3.34 10.60 15.35
C MET A 87 2.16 9.64 15.20
N CYS A 88 0.95 9.99 15.69
CA CYS A 88 -0.25 9.15 15.52
C CYS A 88 -0.48 8.80 14.05
N LYS A 89 -0.43 9.79 13.16
CA LYS A 89 -0.63 9.57 11.72
C LYS A 89 0.41 8.62 11.14
N LEU A 90 1.68 8.84 11.46
CA LEU A 90 2.78 8.01 10.98
C LEU A 90 2.70 6.59 11.54
N THR A 91 2.30 6.44 12.80
CA THR A 91 2.13 5.14 13.47
C THR A 91 1.03 4.31 12.83
N GLU A 92 -0.11 4.90 12.48
CA GLU A 92 -1.23 4.19 11.83
C GLU A 92 -0.76 3.54 10.51
N ASN A 93 -0.08 4.29 9.66
CA ASN A 93 0.39 3.79 8.37
C ASN A 93 1.57 2.82 8.52
N SER A 94 2.50 3.07 9.45
CA SER A 94 3.61 2.16 9.73
C SER A 94 3.14 0.83 10.33
N SER A 95 2.16 0.86 11.22
CA SER A 95 1.53 -0.37 11.76
C SER A 95 0.91 -1.20 10.65
N ARG A 96 0.22 -0.56 9.70
CA ARG A 96 -0.36 -1.24 8.54
C ARG A 96 0.72 -1.86 7.65
N ASP A 97 1.81 -1.14 7.41
CA ASP A 97 2.94 -1.60 6.61
C ASP A 97 3.63 -2.82 7.24
N VAL A 98 3.86 -2.80 8.56
CA VAL A 98 4.44 -3.93 9.32
C VAL A 98 3.54 -5.17 9.24
N GLN A 99 2.22 -5.01 9.38
CA GLN A 99 1.28 -6.11 9.27
C GLN A 99 1.27 -6.75 7.87
N ILE A 100 1.37 -5.93 6.82
CA ILE A 100 1.48 -6.43 5.44
C ILE A 100 2.82 -7.12 5.22
N ALA A 101 3.93 -6.58 5.77
CA ALA A 101 5.25 -7.19 5.69
C ALA A 101 5.28 -8.59 6.32
N PHE A 102 4.63 -8.76 7.47
CA PHE A 102 4.50 -10.07 8.11
C PHE A 102 3.74 -11.07 7.21
N ALA A 103 2.62 -10.66 6.61
CA ALA A 103 1.88 -11.52 5.69
C ALA A 103 2.70 -11.86 4.43
N ASN A 104 3.45 -10.90 3.89
CA ASN A 104 4.33 -11.10 2.75
C ASN A 104 5.50 -12.06 3.10
N GLU A 105 6.09 -11.95 4.28
CA GLU A 105 7.14 -12.85 4.75
C GLU A 105 6.61 -14.28 4.91
N LEU A 106 5.41 -14.46 5.49
CA LEU A 106 4.75 -15.77 5.54
C LEU A 106 4.60 -16.38 4.16
N SER A 107 4.29 -15.59 3.14
CA SER A 107 4.17 -16.10 1.77
C SER A 107 5.48 -16.62 1.18
N PHE A 108 6.65 -16.07 1.56
CA PHE A 108 7.95 -16.62 1.16
C PHE A 108 8.23 -17.95 1.84
N ILE A 109 7.93 -18.04 3.13
CA ILE A 109 8.11 -19.25 3.94
C ILE A 109 7.21 -20.37 3.41
N CYS A 110 5.93 -20.06 3.17
CA CYS A 110 4.94 -21.01 2.65
C CYS A 110 5.32 -21.53 1.25
N ASP A 111 5.76 -20.65 0.36
CA ASP A 111 6.23 -21.03 -0.98
C ASP A 111 7.40 -22.02 -0.90
N LYS A 112 8.37 -21.77 -0.02
CA LYS A 112 9.51 -22.67 0.18
C LYS A 112 9.13 -23.99 0.85
N ALA A 113 8.13 -23.96 1.75
CA ALA A 113 7.67 -25.11 2.51
C ALA A 113 6.60 -25.93 1.77
N GLY A 114 6.10 -25.48 0.63
CA GLY A 114 4.99 -26.11 -0.10
C GLY A 114 3.65 -26.00 0.62
N ILE A 115 3.45 -24.91 1.38
CA ILE A 115 2.22 -24.62 2.14
C ILE A 115 1.38 -23.59 1.38
N ASN A 116 0.07 -23.77 1.38
CA ASN A 116 -0.85 -22.75 0.90
C ASN A 116 -0.95 -21.61 1.93
N VAL A 117 -0.43 -20.42 1.60
CA VAL A 117 -0.40 -19.27 2.52
C VAL A 117 -1.80 -18.76 2.85
N TRP A 118 -2.74 -18.86 1.91
CA TRP A 118 -4.11 -18.40 2.09
C TRP A 118 -4.83 -19.26 3.14
N GLU A 119 -4.72 -20.59 3.01
CA GLU A 119 -5.24 -21.53 3.98
C GLU A 119 -4.59 -21.36 5.35
N LEU A 120 -3.26 -21.23 5.39
CA LEU A 120 -2.53 -20.97 6.65
C LEU A 120 -3.08 -19.75 7.37
N ILE A 121 -3.24 -18.62 6.67
CA ILE A 121 -3.72 -17.37 7.26
C ILE A 121 -5.16 -17.50 7.72
N ASP A 122 -6.03 -18.12 6.94
CA ASP A 122 -7.43 -18.33 7.30
C ASP A 122 -7.56 -19.21 8.55
N LEU A 123 -6.74 -20.25 8.69
CA LEU A 123 -6.69 -21.11 9.88
C LEU A 123 -6.09 -20.36 11.09
N ALA A 124 -5.00 -19.65 10.92
CA ALA A 124 -4.35 -18.88 11.99
C ALA A 124 -5.27 -17.80 12.56
N ASN A 125 -6.04 -17.14 11.70
CA ASN A 125 -7.01 -16.09 12.08
C ASN A 125 -8.24 -16.63 12.83
N ARG A 126 -8.44 -17.94 12.92
CA ARG A 126 -9.47 -18.50 13.82
C ARG A 126 -9.09 -18.40 15.30
N HIS A 127 -7.81 -18.16 15.58
CA HIS A 127 -7.37 -17.87 16.94
C HIS A 127 -7.84 -16.46 17.36
N PRO A 128 -8.53 -16.29 18.51
CA PRO A 128 -9.26 -15.04 18.85
C PRO A 128 -8.38 -13.79 19.03
N ARG A 129 -7.06 -13.96 19.17
CA ARG A 129 -6.10 -12.88 19.34
C ARG A 129 -5.19 -12.67 18.11
N VAL A 130 -5.50 -13.30 16.99
CA VAL A 130 -4.70 -13.24 15.76
C VAL A 130 -5.51 -12.62 14.64
N ASN A 131 -4.93 -11.65 13.95
CA ASN A 131 -5.51 -11.01 12.77
C ASN A 131 -4.41 -10.70 11.75
N ILE A 132 -4.01 -11.72 10.99
CA ILE A 132 -3.00 -11.61 9.94
C ILE A 132 -3.67 -11.10 8.66
N LEU A 133 -3.04 -10.11 8.03
CA LEU A 133 -3.50 -9.58 6.75
C LEU A 133 -3.20 -10.55 5.61
N GLN A 134 -3.78 -10.30 4.45
CA GLN A 134 -3.49 -11.09 3.25
C GLN A 134 -2.19 -10.59 2.59
N PRO A 135 -1.33 -11.49 2.09
CA PRO A 135 -0.15 -11.10 1.33
C PRO A 135 -0.55 -10.55 -0.05
N GLY A 136 0.38 -9.84 -0.68
CA GLY A 136 0.23 -9.28 -2.01
C GLY A 136 1.56 -9.15 -2.73
N CYS A 137 1.63 -8.27 -3.72
CA CYS A 137 2.86 -8.01 -4.49
C CYS A 137 3.84 -7.04 -3.82
N GLY A 138 3.52 -6.56 -2.64
CA GLY A 138 4.20 -5.48 -1.94
C GLY A 138 3.22 -4.38 -1.55
N VAL A 139 3.74 -3.21 -1.17
CA VAL A 139 2.93 -2.05 -0.75
C VAL A 139 3.16 -0.89 -1.70
N GLY A 140 2.08 -0.38 -2.29
CA GLY A 140 2.06 0.78 -3.17
C GLY A 140 1.21 1.93 -2.61
N GLY A 141 0.95 2.91 -3.47
CA GLY A 141 0.25 4.13 -3.10
C GLY A 141 1.18 5.16 -2.45
N HIS A 142 0.62 6.30 -2.12
CA HIS A 142 1.38 7.48 -1.67
C HIS A 142 1.38 7.71 -0.15
N CYS A 143 0.75 6.81 0.62
CA CYS A 143 0.71 6.90 2.08
C CYS A 143 1.51 5.76 2.73
N ILE A 144 0.99 4.53 2.70
CA ILE A 144 1.60 3.39 3.42
C ILE A 144 3.01 3.09 2.91
N ALA A 145 3.27 3.27 1.61
CA ALA A 145 4.59 3.06 1.03
C ALA A 145 5.62 4.15 1.41
N VAL A 146 5.17 5.32 1.89
CA VAL A 146 6.00 6.52 2.10
C VAL A 146 6.12 6.92 3.56
N ASP A 147 5.01 6.96 4.31
CA ASP A 147 4.97 7.48 5.67
C ASP A 147 5.94 6.80 6.66
N PRO A 148 6.19 5.48 6.57
CA PRO A 148 7.19 4.82 7.42
C PRO A 148 8.59 5.41 7.28
N TYR A 149 8.94 5.95 6.11
CA TYR A 149 10.25 6.59 5.92
C TYR A 149 10.42 7.88 6.72
N PHE A 150 9.34 8.59 7.06
CA PHE A 150 9.43 9.73 7.97
C PHE A 150 9.92 9.32 9.36
N ILE A 151 9.48 8.15 9.85
CA ILE A 151 9.93 7.62 11.14
C ILE A 151 11.37 7.10 11.02
N THR A 152 11.68 6.31 9.99
CA THR A 152 13.01 5.68 9.86
C THR A 152 14.11 6.70 9.56
N ALA A 153 13.80 7.80 8.91
CA ALA A 153 14.74 8.90 8.67
C ALA A 153 15.05 9.71 9.93
N GLU A 154 14.06 9.94 10.79
CA GLU A 154 14.22 10.72 12.03
C GLU A 154 14.79 9.86 13.18
N PHE A 155 14.41 8.57 13.24
CA PHE A 155 14.76 7.66 14.32
C PHE A 155 15.39 6.35 13.78
N PRO A 156 16.54 6.41 13.08
CA PRO A 156 17.09 5.25 12.38
C PRO A 156 17.51 4.10 13.31
N MET A 157 17.93 4.40 14.54
CA MET A 157 18.38 3.39 15.50
C MET A 157 17.23 2.70 16.23
N GLU A 158 16.12 3.41 16.42
CA GLU A 158 14.94 2.97 17.19
C GLU A 158 13.90 2.26 16.29
N SER A 159 13.88 2.53 14.99
CA SER A 159 12.83 2.08 14.05
C SER A 159 13.16 0.80 13.28
N ARG A 160 13.92 -0.12 13.87
CA ARG A 160 14.42 -1.35 13.20
C ARG A 160 13.31 -2.19 12.59
N MET A 161 12.22 -2.43 13.33
CA MET A 161 11.09 -3.23 12.84
C MET A 161 10.42 -2.56 11.64
N ILE A 162 10.20 -1.24 11.70
CA ILE A 162 9.58 -0.47 10.61
C ILE A 162 10.47 -0.49 9.37
N SER A 163 11.78 -0.32 9.54
CA SER A 163 12.77 -0.39 8.45
C SER A 163 12.75 -1.76 7.77
N THR A 164 12.87 -2.83 8.57
CA THR A 164 12.86 -4.21 8.04
C THR A 164 11.53 -4.54 7.35
N ALA A 165 10.40 -4.07 7.88
CA ALA A 165 9.10 -4.25 7.24
C ALA A 165 9.04 -3.58 5.85
N ARG A 166 9.57 -2.35 5.72
CA ARG A 166 9.70 -1.68 4.42
C ARG A 166 10.58 -2.46 3.45
N GLU A 167 11.72 -2.95 3.92
CA GLU A 167 12.62 -3.79 3.11
C GLU A 167 11.92 -5.07 2.64
N THR A 168 11.18 -5.75 3.53
CA THR A 168 10.39 -6.95 3.21
C THR A 168 9.34 -6.65 2.13
N ASN A 169 8.58 -5.57 2.29
CA ASN A 169 7.56 -5.17 1.32
C ASN A 169 8.17 -4.77 -0.04
N ASN A 170 9.32 -4.10 -0.05
CA ASN A 170 10.04 -3.77 -1.28
C ASN A 170 10.61 -5.03 -1.96
N TYR A 171 11.18 -5.95 -1.17
CA TYR A 171 11.71 -7.21 -1.66
C TYR A 171 10.61 -8.09 -2.27
N LYS A 172 9.36 -8.00 -1.77
CA LYS A 172 8.24 -8.79 -2.30
C LYS A 172 8.02 -8.57 -3.80
N ALA A 173 8.08 -7.32 -4.25
CA ALA A 173 7.93 -7.02 -5.68
C ALA A 173 9.05 -7.64 -6.52
N PHE A 174 10.28 -7.58 -6.03
CA PHE A 174 11.42 -8.25 -6.68
C PHE A 174 11.21 -9.77 -6.75
N TRP A 175 10.84 -10.38 -5.62
CA TRP A 175 10.59 -11.82 -5.52
C TRP A 175 9.49 -12.28 -6.49
N CYS A 176 8.38 -11.53 -6.61
CA CYS A 176 7.32 -11.83 -7.58
C CYS A 176 7.84 -11.80 -9.02
N ALA A 177 8.62 -10.77 -9.39
CA ALA A 177 9.20 -10.68 -10.74
C ALA A 177 10.13 -11.86 -11.05
N GLU A 178 10.96 -12.30 -10.08
CA GLU A 178 11.83 -13.47 -10.23
C GLU A 178 11.02 -14.78 -10.39
N LYS A 179 9.90 -14.94 -9.66
CA LYS A 179 9.01 -16.08 -9.83
C LYS A 179 8.43 -16.15 -11.24
N VAL A 180 7.96 -15.03 -11.78
CA VAL A 180 7.46 -14.93 -13.16
C VAL A 180 8.57 -15.30 -14.15
N ARG A 181 9.75 -14.71 -14.02
CA ARG A 181 10.88 -14.99 -14.90
C ARG A 181 11.27 -16.47 -14.87
N ASN A 182 11.33 -17.08 -13.70
CA ASN A 182 11.65 -18.49 -13.56
C ASN A 182 10.58 -19.41 -14.17
N ALA A 183 9.29 -19.06 -14.07
CA ALA A 183 8.21 -19.78 -14.74
C ALA A 183 8.36 -19.70 -16.27
N MET A 184 8.65 -18.51 -16.82
CA MET A 184 8.89 -18.32 -18.23
C MET A 184 10.09 -19.15 -18.75
N LEU A 185 11.18 -19.19 -18.00
CA LEU A 185 12.36 -20.00 -18.34
C LEU A 185 12.06 -21.51 -18.33
N ARG A 186 11.34 -21.99 -17.29
CA ARG A 186 10.89 -23.40 -17.22
C ARG A 186 10.01 -23.77 -18.42
N PHE A 187 9.07 -22.88 -18.79
CA PHE A 187 8.22 -23.07 -19.94
C PHE A 187 9.02 -23.17 -21.24
N GLU A 188 9.96 -22.22 -21.46
CA GLU A 188 10.81 -22.19 -22.67
C GLU A 188 11.65 -23.46 -22.77
N LEU A 189 12.26 -23.92 -21.67
CA LEU A 189 13.03 -25.17 -21.63
C LEU A 189 12.17 -26.40 -21.96
N LYS A 190 10.93 -26.42 -21.47
CA LYS A 190 10.01 -27.56 -21.68
C LYS A 190 9.41 -27.61 -23.07
N HIS A 191 9.09 -26.46 -23.66
CA HIS A 191 8.31 -26.36 -24.89
C HIS A 191 9.10 -25.90 -26.11
N GLY A 192 10.37 -25.49 -25.96
CA GLY A 192 11.22 -25.01 -27.05
C GLY A 192 10.75 -23.68 -27.67
N ARG A 193 9.81 -22.97 -27.03
CA ARG A 193 9.32 -21.65 -27.45
C ARG A 193 9.09 -20.77 -26.23
N LYS A 194 9.05 -19.45 -26.44
CA LYS A 194 8.68 -18.50 -25.39
C LYS A 194 7.18 -18.59 -25.05
N PRO A 195 6.80 -18.40 -23.78
CA PRO A 195 5.41 -18.37 -23.37
C PRO A 195 4.71 -17.07 -23.77
N ALA A 196 3.41 -17.13 -23.98
CA ALA A 196 2.52 -15.98 -23.86
C ALA A 196 2.16 -15.80 -22.37
N VAL A 197 2.36 -14.59 -21.83
CA VAL A 197 2.19 -14.30 -20.41
C VAL A 197 1.14 -13.22 -20.19
N ALA A 198 0.11 -13.50 -19.40
CA ALA A 198 -0.88 -12.51 -18.99
C ALA A 198 -0.50 -11.92 -17.62
N MET A 199 -0.20 -10.62 -17.56
CA MET A 199 0.08 -9.86 -16.33
C MET A 199 -1.22 -9.18 -15.88
N MET A 200 -1.92 -9.75 -14.90
CA MET A 200 -3.29 -9.41 -14.51
C MET A 200 -3.32 -8.40 -13.36
N GLY A 201 -3.56 -7.12 -13.69
CA GLY A 201 -3.63 -5.99 -12.78
C GLY A 201 -2.35 -5.16 -12.70
N LEU A 202 -2.50 -3.83 -12.71
CA LEU A 202 -1.42 -2.85 -12.59
C LEU A 202 -1.63 -1.87 -11.43
N ALA A 203 -2.86 -1.73 -10.91
CA ALA A 203 -3.16 -0.80 -9.84
C ALA A 203 -2.47 -1.20 -8.53
N PHE A 204 -2.27 -0.25 -7.61
CA PHE A 204 -1.66 -0.58 -6.31
C PHE A 204 -2.65 -1.23 -5.34
N LYS A 205 -3.94 -1.18 -5.65
CA LYS A 205 -5.05 -1.71 -4.84
C LYS A 205 -6.17 -2.21 -5.76
N PRO A 206 -6.95 -3.23 -5.35
CA PRO A 206 -8.10 -3.68 -6.12
C PRO A 206 -9.13 -2.58 -6.41
N ASP A 207 -9.76 -2.65 -7.58
CA ASP A 207 -10.93 -1.88 -7.99
C ASP A 207 -10.73 -0.35 -8.02
N ILE A 208 -9.51 0.09 -8.33
CA ILE A 208 -9.17 1.50 -8.53
C ILE A 208 -8.35 1.67 -9.81
N ASP A 209 -8.26 2.91 -10.30
CA ASP A 209 -7.49 3.34 -11.47
C ASP A 209 -6.12 3.97 -11.13
N ASP A 210 -5.71 3.92 -9.84
CA ASP A 210 -4.48 4.55 -9.37
C ASP A 210 -3.28 3.60 -9.47
N LEU A 211 -2.31 3.98 -10.31
CA LEU A 211 -1.09 3.23 -10.58
C LEU A 211 0.16 3.81 -9.89
N ARG A 212 0.00 4.80 -8.98
CA ARG A 212 1.13 5.45 -8.31
C ARG A 212 1.82 4.47 -7.36
N GLU A 213 3.16 4.41 -7.47
CA GLU A 213 3.99 3.51 -6.65
C GLU A 213 3.48 2.06 -6.62
N SER A 214 2.79 1.61 -7.69
CA SER A 214 2.26 0.26 -7.75
C SER A 214 3.36 -0.79 -7.88
N PRO A 215 3.43 -1.76 -6.93
CA PRO A 215 4.30 -2.92 -7.07
C PRO A 215 3.97 -3.75 -8.31
N ALA A 216 2.69 -3.93 -8.64
CA ALA A 216 2.23 -4.68 -9.81
C ALA A 216 2.76 -4.06 -11.11
N LYS A 217 2.67 -2.74 -11.25
CA LYS A 217 3.29 -2.01 -12.37
C LYS A 217 4.80 -2.19 -12.43
N GLY A 218 5.47 -2.13 -11.27
CA GLY A 218 6.91 -2.33 -11.14
C GLY A 218 7.35 -3.75 -11.55
N ILE A 219 6.62 -4.78 -11.14
CA ILE A 219 6.83 -6.18 -11.52
C ILE A 219 6.67 -6.33 -13.03
N THR A 220 5.57 -5.86 -13.60
CA THR A 220 5.30 -5.92 -15.04
C THR A 220 6.40 -5.23 -15.84
N THR A 221 6.86 -4.06 -15.41
CA THR A 221 7.97 -3.34 -16.05
C THR A 221 9.26 -4.16 -16.03
N LYS A 222 9.61 -4.76 -14.89
CA LYS A 222 10.83 -5.60 -14.76
C LYS A 222 10.75 -6.85 -15.64
N VAL A 223 9.61 -7.51 -15.70
CA VAL A 223 9.40 -8.69 -16.55
C VAL A 223 9.55 -8.32 -18.02
N LEU A 224 8.93 -7.22 -18.49
CA LEU A 224 9.07 -6.72 -19.84
C LEU A 224 10.52 -6.37 -20.21
N GLN A 225 11.28 -5.75 -19.31
CA GLN A 225 12.68 -5.38 -19.53
C GLN A 225 13.63 -6.58 -19.57
N SER A 226 13.32 -7.66 -18.83
CA SER A 226 14.18 -8.83 -18.70
C SER A 226 13.87 -9.94 -19.72
N CYS A 227 12.74 -9.89 -20.40
CA CYS A 227 12.23 -10.96 -21.25
C CYS A 227 12.03 -10.47 -22.71
N ASN A 228 13.12 -10.19 -23.41
CA ASN A 228 13.08 -9.77 -24.82
C ASN A 228 12.36 -10.82 -25.69
N ASN A 229 11.45 -10.35 -26.56
CA ASN A 229 10.69 -11.15 -27.52
C ASN A 229 9.70 -12.18 -26.89
N ALA A 230 9.31 -12.07 -25.64
CA ALA A 230 8.16 -12.79 -25.09
C ALA A 230 6.87 -12.04 -25.40
N ASP A 231 5.78 -12.76 -25.63
CA ASP A 231 4.44 -12.16 -25.78
C ASP A 231 3.85 -11.88 -24.40
N ILE A 232 4.00 -10.64 -23.92
CA ILE A 232 3.52 -10.23 -22.61
C ILE A 232 2.30 -9.34 -22.77
N MET A 233 1.15 -9.88 -22.43
CA MET A 233 -0.15 -9.22 -22.42
C MET A 233 -0.37 -8.52 -21.08
N VAL A 234 -0.42 -7.19 -21.10
CA VAL A 234 -0.60 -6.38 -19.89
C VAL A 234 -2.07 -6.03 -19.72
N VAL A 235 -2.61 -6.29 -18.53
CA VAL A 235 -4.04 -6.17 -18.23
C VAL A 235 -4.25 -5.21 -17.06
N GLU A 236 -5.14 -4.21 -17.25
CA GLU A 236 -5.68 -3.39 -16.18
C GLU A 236 -7.12 -2.99 -16.53
N PRO A 237 -8.14 -3.61 -15.88
CA PRO A 237 -9.52 -3.39 -16.26
C PRO A 237 -10.06 -1.99 -15.89
N ASN A 238 -9.44 -1.32 -14.91
CA ASN A 238 -9.91 -0.03 -14.41
C ASN A 238 -9.25 1.18 -15.10
N VAL A 239 -8.39 0.93 -16.11
CA VAL A 239 -7.70 1.98 -16.88
C VAL A 239 -7.91 1.73 -18.37
N SER A 240 -8.40 2.71 -19.10
CA SER A 240 -8.70 2.60 -20.54
C SER A 240 -7.43 2.58 -21.41
N GLU A 241 -6.39 3.32 -21.01
CA GLU A 241 -5.13 3.43 -21.74
C GLU A 241 -3.95 3.70 -20.81
N HIS A 242 -2.75 3.32 -21.22
CA HIS A 242 -1.52 3.58 -20.48
C HIS A 242 -0.39 4.01 -21.43
N LYS A 243 0.42 4.99 -21.00
CA LYS A 243 1.47 5.58 -21.85
C LYS A 243 2.61 4.61 -22.22
N LEU A 244 2.90 3.64 -21.34
CA LEU A 244 4.03 2.71 -21.49
C LEU A 244 3.61 1.31 -21.93
N PHE A 245 2.36 0.92 -21.66
CA PHE A 245 1.87 -0.43 -21.91
C PHE A 245 0.69 -0.40 -22.86
N LYS A 246 0.71 -1.27 -23.87
CA LYS A 246 -0.49 -1.61 -24.62
C LYS A 246 -1.34 -2.54 -23.77
N LEU A 247 -2.51 -2.07 -23.34
CA LEU A 247 -3.41 -2.89 -22.53
C LEU A 247 -4.15 -3.91 -23.39
N THR A 248 -4.31 -5.11 -22.85
CA THR A 248 -5.07 -6.20 -23.46
C THR A 248 -6.33 -6.45 -22.60
N PRO A 249 -7.51 -6.70 -23.22
CA PRO A 249 -8.70 -7.08 -22.46
C PRO A 249 -8.44 -8.34 -21.63
N TYR A 250 -8.90 -8.37 -20.38
CA TYR A 250 -8.55 -9.41 -19.43
C TYR A 250 -8.98 -10.81 -19.86
N LYS A 251 -10.15 -10.97 -20.50
CA LYS A 251 -10.62 -12.27 -21.02
C LYS A 251 -9.72 -12.78 -22.14
N GLU A 252 -9.38 -11.92 -23.08
CA GLU A 252 -8.49 -12.26 -24.18
C GLU A 252 -7.10 -12.68 -23.67
N ALA A 253 -6.51 -11.90 -22.77
CA ALA A 253 -5.22 -12.22 -22.18
C ALA A 253 -5.26 -13.54 -21.41
N TYR A 254 -6.32 -13.76 -20.62
CA TYR A 254 -6.51 -14.98 -19.84
C TYR A 254 -6.63 -16.23 -20.71
N GLU A 255 -7.37 -16.15 -21.82
CA GLU A 255 -7.59 -17.29 -22.76
C GLU A 255 -6.34 -17.65 -23.56
N LYS A 256 -5.54 -16.64 -23.98
CA LYS A 256 -4.37 -16.81 -24.83
C LYS A 256 -3.08 -17.17 -24.10
N ALA A 257 -3.02 -16.93 -22.79
CA ALA A 257 -1.80 -17.10 -22.03
C ALA A 257 -1.43 -18.56 -21.79
N ASP A 258 -0.12 -18.84 -21.85
CA ASP A 258 0.52 -20.05 -21.33
C ASP A 258 0.83 -19.93 -19.83
N ILE A 259 1.07 -18.69 -19.36
CA ILE A 259 1.33 -18.37 -17.95
C ILE A 259 0.43 -17.19 -17.58
N VAL A 260 -0.35 -17.33 -16.51
CA VAL A 260 -1.21 -16.28 -15.99
C VAL A 260 -0.67 -15.81 -14.64
N VAL A 261 -0.46 -14.49 -14.48
CA VAL A 261 0.12 -13.88 -13.29
C VAL A 261 -0.88 -12.90 -12.69
N PHE A 262 -1.51 -13.25 -11.58
CA PHE A 262 -2.39 -12.34 -10.85
C PHE A 262 -1.59 -11.49 -9.87
N LEU A 263 -1.57 -10.17 -10.14
CA LEU A 263 -0.85 -9.17 -9.35
C LEU A 263 -1.79 -8.33 -8.48
N VAL A 264 -3.03 -8.10 -8.94
CA VAL A 264 -4.07 -7.36 -8.23
C VAL A 264 -5.39 -8.11 -8.36
N ASN A 265 -6.08 -8.32 -7.24
CA ASN A 265 -7.34 -9.05 -7.20
C ASN A 265 -8.54 -8.13 -7.50
N HIS A 266 -8.69 -7.73 -8.76
CA HIS A 266 -9.84 -6.96 -9.22
C HIS A 266 -11.11 -7.83 -9.30
N ARG A 267 -12.28 -7.23 -9.01
CA ARG A 267 -13.59 -7.91 -9.08
C ARG A 267 -13.88 -8.51 -10.45
N GLU A 268 -13.34 -7.94 -11.53
CA GLU A 268 -13.48 -8.43 -12.90
C GLU A 268 -12.88 -9.83 -13.07
N PHE A 269 -11.91 -10.20 -12.24
CA PHE A 269 -11.26 -11.52 -12.28
C PHE A 269 -12.01 -12.58 -11.48
N ALA A 270 -12.93 -12.21 -10.60
CA ALA A 270 -13.69 -13.16 -9.76
C ALA A 270 -14.55 -14.14 -10.55
N GLY A 271 -14.90 -13.80 -11.80
CA GLY A 271 -15.68 -14.67 -12.71
C GLY A 271 -14.85 -15.60 -13.59
N LEU A 272 -13.52 -15.58 -13.46
CA LEU A 272 -12.64 -16.46 -14.25
C LEU A 272 -12.62 -17.86 -13.63
N ASN A 273 -12.78 -18.90 -14.48
CA ASN A 273 -12.61 -20.28 -14.06
C ASN A 273 -11.12 -20.62 -13.96
N TYR A 274 -10.73 -21.34 -12.92
CA TYR A 274 -9.35 -21.82 -12.80
C TYR A 274 -8.96 -22.68 -14.00
N ARG A 275 -7.75 -22.48 -14.52
CA ARG A 275 -7.22 -23.23 -15.67
C ARG A 275 -6.10 -24.15 -15.21
N ASP A 276 -6.34 -25.48 -15.35
CA ASP A 276 -5.33 -26.53 -15.03
C ASP A 276 -4.33 -26.77 -16.18
N ASP A 277 -4.61 -26.22 -17.37
CA ASP A 277 -3.79 -26.37 -18.59
C ASP A 277 -2.65 -25.37 -18.70
N VAL A 278 -2.58 -24.37 -17.81
CA VAL A 278 -1.57 -23.31 -17.79
C VAL A 278 -0.93 -23.16 -16.40
N GLU A 279 0.27 -22.57 -16.35
CA GLU A 279 0.88 -22.20 -15.06
C GLU A 279 0.23 -20.92 -14.53
N VAL A 280 -0.39 -20.98 -13.35
CA VAL A 280 -1.00 -19.82 -12.68
C VAL A 280 -0.14 -19.39 -11.49
N LEU A 281 0.34 -18.15 -11.53
CA LEU A 281 1.05 -17.48 -10.43
C LEU A 281 0.09 -16.48 -9.78
N ASP A 282 -0.51 -16.85 -8.67
CA ASP A 282 -1.45 -16.00 -7.94
C ASP A 282 -0.78 -15.38 -6.71
N PHE A 283 -0.39 -14.11 -6.81
CA PHE A 283 0.24 -13.36 -5.73
C PHE A 283 -0.73 -12.56 -4.87
N CYS A 284 -2.01 -12.54 -5.20
CA CYS A 284 -3.01 -11.69 -4.54
C CYS A 284 -4.27 -12.44 -4.08
N GLY A 285 -4.32 -13.77 -4.27
CA GLY A 285 -5.42 -14.61 -3.78
C GLY A 285 -6.69 -14.51 -4.61
N THR A 286 -6.58 -14.40 -5.93
CA THR A 286 -7.71 -14.44 -6.86
C THR A 286 -8.39 -15.81 -6.82
N PHE A 287 -7.59 -16.88 -6.78
CA PHE A 287 -8.04 -18.26 -6.60
C PHE A 287 -7.57 -18.79 -5.24
N LYS A 288 -8.24 -18.40 -4.18
CA LYS A 288 -7.99 -18.95 -2.84
C LYS A 288 -8.39 -20.43 -2.83
N LYS A 289 -7.48 -21.32 -3.16
CA LYS A 289 -7.63 -22.77 -3.04
C LYS A 289 -6.63 -23.30 -2.02
#